data_af7f0739868c05232cb5881cbe71f920
#
_entry.id   af7f0739868c05232cb5881cbe71f920
#
_cell.length_a   1.000
_cell.length_b   1.000
_cell.length_c   1.000
_cell.angle_alpha   90.00
_cell.angle_beta   90.00
_cell.angle_gamma   90.00
#
_symmetry.space_group_name_H-M   'P 1'
#
loop_
_entity.id
_entity.type
_entity.pdbx_description
1 polymer ?
#
loop_
_entity_poly.entity_id
_entity_poly.type
_entity_poly.pdbx_seq_one_letter_code
_entity_poly.pdbx_strand_id
1 'polypeptide(L)'
;MYKYVFCDLDATLFDDDKNISDKNYEAINKCNENGSRFFICTGRVPYCIDGYVGSLSSANAVTTNGQILKADNKILYYTKLDDEVSLKVLNFARERNLTVRAFGDERL
;
A
#
# COMPACT_ATOMS: atom_id res chain seq x y z
N MET A 1 -7.72 -13.20 -20.81
CA MET A 1 -7.61 -13.21 -19.33
C MET A 1 -6.52 -12.21 -18.92
N TYR A 2 -6.79 -11.36 -17.94
CA TYR A 2 -5.80 -10.41 -17.42
C TYR A 2 -4.82 -11.15 -16.51
N LYS A 3 -3.52 -10.87 -16.64
CA LYS A 3 -2.48 -11.47 -15.79
C LYS A 3 -2.39 -10.81 -14.43
N TYR A 4 -2.69 -9.53 -14.36
CA TYR A 4 -2.58 -8.70 -13.16
C TYR A 4 -3.84 -7.89 -12.98
N VAL A 5 -4.30 -7.79 -11.73
CA VAL A 5 -5.41 -6.94 -11.31
C VAL A 5 -4.92 -6.04 -10.19
N PHE A 6 -5.06 -4.73 -10.36
CA PHE A 6 -4.67 -3.73 -9.39
C PHE A 6 -5.93 -3.03 -8.86
N CYS A 7 -6.05 -2.94 -7.55
CA CYS A 7 -7.22 -2.36 -6.90
C CYS A 7 -6.80 -1.39 -5.80
N ASP A 8 -7.38 -0.21 -5.79
CA ASP A 8 -7.24 0.75 -4.70
C ASP A 8 -8.00 0.26 -3.46
N LEU A 9 -7.60 0.73 -2.28
CA LEU A 9 -8.21 0.37 -1.01
C LEU A 9 -9.33 1.34 -0.61
N ASP A 10 -8.95 2.58 -0.34
CA ASP A 10 -9.86 3.57 0.25
C ASP A 10 -10.94 3.97 -0.76
N ALA A 11 -12.21 3.90 -0.35
CA ALA A 11 -13.36 4.17 -1.19
C ALA A 11 -13.50 3.28 -2.45
N THR A 12 -12.76 2.17 -2.52
CA THR A 12 -12.81 1.20 -3.63
C THR A 12 -13.00 -0.23 -3.11
N LEU A 13 -11.99 -0.82 -2.49
CA LEU A 13 -12.07 -2.17 -1.93
C LEU A 13 -12.65 -2.15 -0.51
N PHE A 14 -12.35 -1.11 0.25
CA PHE A 14 -12.89 -0.88 1.58
C PHE A 14 -14.29 -0.28 1.54
N ASP A 15 -15.16 -0.77 2.43
CA ASP A 15 -16.41 -0.09 2.80
C ASP A 15 -16.13 1.12 3.72
N ASP A 16 -17.20 1.78 4.18
CA ASP A 16 -17.11 2.97 5.04
C ASP A 16 -16.45 2.66 6.41
N ASP A 17 -16.55 1.41 6.87
CA ASP A 17 -15.95 0.91 8.11
C ASP A 17 -14.54 0.33 7.89
N LYS A 18 -13.99 0.46 6.69
CA LYS A 18 -12.69 -0.06 6.26
C LYS A 18 -12.57 -1.59 6.33
N ASN A 19 -13.68 -2.26 6.08
CA ASN A 19 -13.70 -3.71 5.92
C ASN A 19 -13.72 -4.07 4.43
N ILE A 20 -13.22 -5.26 4.14
CA ILE A 20 -13.36 -5.89 2.83
C ILE A 20 -14.51 -6.89 2.94
N SER A 21 -15.51 -6.79 2.09
CA SER A 21 -16.65 -7.71 2.11
C SER A 21 -16.24 -9.14 1.75
N ASP A 22 -16.98 -10.12 2.27
CA ASP A 22 -16.76 -11.54 1.96
C ASP A 22 -16.82 -11.80 0.45
N LYS A 23 -17.73 -11.13 -0.27
CA LYS A 23 -17.82 -11.21 -1.73
C LYS A 23 -16.55 -10.73 -2.44
N ASN A 24 -15.94 -9.67 -1.93
CA ASN A 24 -14.69 -9.18 -2.48
C ASN A 24 -13.54 -10.16 -2.18
N TYR A 25 -13.49 -10.73 -0.99
CA TYR A 25 -12.52 -11.79 -0.67
C TYR A 25 -12.67 -13.00 -1.61
N GLU A 26 -13.90 -13.48 -1.82
CA GLU A 26 -14.16 -14.58 -2.75
C GLU A 26 -13.73 -14.25 -4.18
N ALA A 27 -14.02 -13.03 -4.65
CA ALA A 27 -13.62 -12.59 -5.99
C ALA A 27 -12.10 -12.52 -6.16
N ILE A 28 -11.38 -12.03 -5.15
CA ILE A 28 -9.92 -11.97 -5.15
C ILE A 28 -9.32 -13.38 -5.16
N ASN A 29 -9.88 -14.30 -4.35
CA ASN A 29 -9.43 -15.69 -4.33
C ASN A 29 -9.62 -16.36 -5.69
N LYS A 30 -10.82 -16.22 -6.30
CA LYS A 30 -11.08 -16.73 -7.65
C LYS A 30 -10.15 -16.13 -8.70
N CYS A 31 -9.82 -14.84 -8.58
CA CYS A 31 -8.87 -14.17 -9.46
C CYS A 31 -7.51 -14.87 -9.40
N ASN A 32 -7.00 -15.12 -8.20
CA ASN A 32 -5.73 -15.79 -7.99
C ASN A 32 -5.75 -17.27 -8.44
N GLU A 33 -6.81 -18.01 -8.13
CA GLU A 33 -7.01 -19.41 -8.55
C GLU A 33 -7.03 -19.57 -10.08
N ASN A 34 -7.55 -18.57 -10.79
CA ASN A 34 -7.58 -18.54 -12.25
C ASN A 34 -6.26 -18.09 -12.89
N GLY A 35 -5.20 -17.92 -12.10
CA GLY A 35 -3.87 -17.59 -12.59
C GLY A 35 -3.61 -16.10 -12.84
N SER A 36 -4.55 -15.22 -12.45
CA SER A 36 -4.29 -13.78 -12.34
C SER A 36 -3.65 -13.48 -10.99
N ARG A 37 -2.86 -12.41 -10.93
CA ARG A 37 -2.28 -11.94 -9.65
C ARG A 37 -2.97 -10.66 -9.22
N PHE A 38 -3.55 -10.67 -8.04
CA PHE A 38 -4.19 -9.50 -7.46
C PHE A 38 -3.19 -8.67 -6.65
N PHE A 39 -3.23 -7.37 -6.86
CA PHE A 39 -2.41 -6.38 -6.16
C PHE A 39 -3.29 -5.30 -5.52
N ILE A 40 -3.00 -4.99 -4.28
CA ILE A 40 -3.48 -3.77 -3.63
C ILE A 40 -2.63 -2.60 -4.09
N CYS A 41 -3.25 -1.47 -4.45
CA CYS A 41 -2.57 -0.23 -4.78
C CYS A 41 -3.06 0.89 -3.88
N THR A 42 -2.19 1.47 -3.06
CA THR A 42 -2.60 2.47 -2.07
C THR A 42 -1.50 3.50 -1.80
N GLY A 43 -1.92 4.70 -1.41
CA GLY A 43 -1.01 5.70 -0.84
C GLY A 43 -0.55 5.40 0.58
N ARG A 44 -1.20 4.45 1.27
CA ARG A 44 -0.83 4.06 2.63
C ARG A 44 0.53 3.39 2.66
N VAL A 45 1.24 3.54 3.77
CA VAL A 45 2.47 2.78 4.04
C VAL A 45 2.13 1.34 4.45
N PRO A 46 3.03 0.36 4.25
CA PRO A 46 2.74 -1.06 4.46
C PRO A 46 2.13 -1.36 5.83
N TYR A 47 2.72 -0.90 6.90
CA TYR A 47 2.23 -1.18 8.25
C TYR A 47 0.87 -0.53 8.59
N CYS A 48 0.43 0.45 7.79
CA CYS A 48 -0.90 1.05 7.95
C CYS A 48 -2.01 0.22 7.30
N ILE A 49 -1.69 -0.82 6.57
CA ILE A 49 -2.69 -1.70 5.95
C ILE A 49 -2.78 -3.07 6.60
N ASP A 50 -1.73 -3.51 7.30
CA ASP A 50 -1.64 -4.88 7.86
C ASP A 50 -2.81 -5.21 8.80
N GLY A 51 -3.30 -4.24 9.57
CA GLY A 51 -4.43 -4.43 10.47
C GLY A 51 -5.81 -4.47 9.79
N TYR A 52 -5.89 -4.06 8.53
CA TYR A 52 -7.18 -3.92 7.82
C TYR A 52 -7.41 -4.98 6.76
N VAL A 53 -6.36 -5.51 6.15
CA VAL A 53 -6.50 -6.40 5.00
C VAL A 53 -6.60 -7.88 5.37
N GLY A 54 -6.57 -8.22 6.67
CA GLY A 54 -6.80 -9.57 7.16
C GLY A 54 -5.96 -10.63 6.44
N SER A 55 -6.62 -11.60 5.82
CA SER A 55 -5.95 -12.65 5.04
C SER A 55 -5.23 -12.14 3.79
N LEU A 56 -5.47 -10.89 3.39
CA LEU A 56 -4.73 -10.24 2.31
C LEU A 56 -3.46 -9.54 2.80
N SER A 57 -3.13 -9.58 4.08
CA SER A 57 -1.94 -8.93 4.66
C SER A 57 -0.63 -9.43 4.02
N SER A 58 -0.62 -10.67 3.51
CA SER A 58 0.47 -11.24 2.73
C SER A 58 0.33 -10.96 1.22
N ALA A 59 -0.70 -10.24 0.81
CA ALA A 59 -0.99 -10.00 -0.58
C ALA A 59 0.11 -9.18 -1.27
N ASN A 60 0.15 -9.30 -2.58
CA ASN A 60 0.94 -8.40 -3.39
C ASN A 60 0.41 -6.97 -3.24
N ALA A 61 1.29 -6.02 -3.09
CA ALA A 61 0.89 -4.64 -2.87
C ALA A 61 1.86 -3.63 -3.49
N VAL A 62 1.30 -2.57 -4.02
CA VAL A 62 1.99 -1.33 -4.36
C VAL A 62 1.56 -0.29 -3.34
N THR A 63 2.46 0.17 -2.51
CA THR A 63 2.16 1.07 -1.39
C THR A 63 2.92 2.37 -1.49
N THR A 64 2.60 3.32 -0.63
CA THR A 64 3.28 4.62 -0.55
C THR A 64 3.34 5.32 -1.92
N ASN A 65 2.21 5.33 -2.64
CA ASN A 65 2.08 5.91 -3.98
C ASN A 65 3.11 5.36 -5.00
N GLY A 66 3.41 4.07 -4.93
CA GLY A 66 4.33 3.42 -5.87
C GLY A 66 5.79 3.34 -5.41
N GLN A 67 6.12 3.83 -4.22
CA GLN A 67 7.48 3.76 -3.71
C GLN A 67 7.89 2.35 -3.28
N ILE A 68 6.93 1.50 -2.92
CA ILE A 68 7.17 0.16 -2.43
C ILE A 68 6.31 -0.83 -3.24
N LEU A 69 6.95 -1.81 -3.85
CA LEU A 69 6.31 -2.97 -4.46
C LEU A 69 6.68 -4.23 -3.67
N LYS A 70 5.69 -4.87 -3.11
CA LYS A 70 5.80 -6.17 -2.45
C LYS A 70 5.06 -7.23 -3.28
N ALA A 71 5.70 -8.34 -3.55
CA ALA A 71 5.04 -9.52 -4.12
C ALA A 71 5.69 -10.80 -3.59
N ASP A 72 4.88 -11.85 -3.44
CA ASP A 72 5.31 -13.15 -2.92
C ASP A 72 6.08 -13.04 -1.59
N ASN A 73 5.59 -12.17 -0.70
CA ASN A 73 6.19 -11.83 0.60
C ASN A 73 7.62 -11.23 0.51
N LYS A 74 7.98 -10.69 -0.65
CA LYS A 74 9.29 -10.04 -0.88
C LYS A 74 9.08 -8.62 -1.36
N ILE A 75 9.94 -7.71 -0.90
CA ILE A 75 10.03 -6.38 -1.47
C ILE A 75 10.83 -6.50 -2.77
N LEU A 76 10.15 -6.22 -3.90
CA LEU A 76 10.75 -6.27 -5.23
C LEU A 76 11.27 -4.91 -5.67
N TYR A 77 10.71 -3.85 -5.14
CA TYR A 77 11.10 -2.48 -5.44
C TYR A 77 10.88 -1.60 -4.21
N TYR A 78 11.85 -0.76 -3.96
CA TYR A 78 11.80 0.26 -2.93
C TYR A 78 12.57 1.49 -3.37
N THR A 79 11.97 2.65 -3.18
CA THR A 79 12.65 3.94 -3.34
C THR A 79 12.32 4.86 -2.18
N LYS A 80 13.26 5.70 -1.79
CA LYS A 80 13.08 6.72 -0.75
C LYS A 80 13.42 8.09 -1.30
N LEU A 81 12.94 9.12 -0.62
CA LEU A 81 13.41 10.47 -0.86
C LEU A 81 14.89 10.57 -0.49
N ASP A 82 15.62 11.38 -1.24
CA ASP A 82 16.97 11.76 -0.89
C ASP A 82 16.99 12.52 0.46
N ASP A 83 18.00 12.26 1.28
CA ASP A 83 18.10 12.81 2.62
C ASP A 83 18.18 14.35 2.59
N GLU A 84 18.88 14.92 1.60
CA GLU A 84 18.97 16.38 1.43
C GLU A 84 17.59 16.98 1.09
N VAL A 85 16.84 16.34 0.20
CA VAL A 85 15.47 16.74 -0.14
C VAL A 85 14.56 16.64 1.07
N SER A 86 14.66 15.56 1.82
CA SER A 86 13.87 15.33 3.05
C SER A 86 14.12 16.42 4.08
N LEU A 87 15.39 16.79 4.31
CA LEU A 87 15.75 17.89 5.22
C LEU A 87 15.23 19.24 4.74
N LYS A 88 15.29 19.54 3.45
CA LYS A 88 14.73 20.79 2.89
C LYS A 88 13.23 20.87 3.12
N VAL A 89 12.48 19.78 2.90
CA VAL A 89 11.02 19.73 3.14
C VAL A 89 10.71 19.94 4.62
N LEU A 90 11.44 19.26 5.51
CA LEU A 90 11.22 19.38 6.96
C LEU A 90 11.52 20.81 7.45
N ASN A 91 12.59 21.43 7.00
CA ASN A 91 12.94 22.82 7.37
C ASN A 91 11.91 23.81 6.84
N PHE A 92 11.49 23.67 5.58
CA PHE A 92 10.43 24.48 4.99
C PHE A 92 9.14 24.43 5.82
N ALA A 93 8.74 23.23 6.23
CA ALA A 93 7.55 23.03 7.05
C ALA A 93 7.70 23.65 8.44
N ARG A 94 8.85 23.47 9.08
CA ARG A 94 9.15 24.02 10.40
C ARG A 94 9.07 25.55 10.41
N GLU A 95 9.70 26.21 9.43
CA GLU A 95 9.68 27.67 9.29
C GLU A 95 8.26 28.25 9.13
N ARG A 96 7.31 27.43 8.67
CA ARG A 96 5.92 27.82 8.40
C ARG A 96 4.91 27.23 9.38
N ASN A 97 5.38 26.60 10.45
CA ASN A 97 4.54 25.91 11.44
C ASN A 97 3.56 24.90 10.80
N LEU A 98 4.00 24.19 9.75
CA LEU A 98 3.22 23.16 9.09
C LEU A 98 3.45 21.80 9.78
N THR A 99 2.38 21.01 9.87
CA THR A 99 2.48 19.63 10.34
C THR A 99 3.01 18.75 9.21
N VAL A 100 4.01 17.92 9.52
CA VAL A 100 4.59 16.94 8.58
C VAL A 100 4.48 15.56 9.18
N ARG A 101 4.13 14.59 8.34
CA ARG A 101 4.29 13.17 8.65
C ARG A 101 5.40 12.59 7.78
N ALA A 102 6.43 12.09 8.42
CA ALA A 102 7.50 11.37 7.77
C ALA A 102 7.42 9.88 8.18
N PHE A 103 7.64 9.01 7.21
CA PHE A 103 7.66 7.56 7.41
C PHE A 103 9.05 7.05 7.07
N GLY A 104 9.66 6.35 8.01
CA GLY A 104 10.95 5.67 7.82
C GLY A 104 10.76 4.23 7.37
N ASP A 105 11.86 3.59 7.06
CA ASP A 105 11.93 2.22 6.54
C ASP A 105 12.08 1.12 7.61
N GLU A 106 12.04 1.48 8.89
CA GLU A 106 12.26 0.55 10.00
C GLU A 106 11.22 -0.59 10.13
N ARG A 107 10.15 -0.54 9.33
CA ARG A 107 9.05 -1.52 9.35
C ARG A 107 8.65 -2.02 7.95
N LEU A 108 9.58 -2.04 7.04
CA LEU A 108 9.35 -2.60 5.70
C LEU A 108 9.39 -4.13 5.71
#